data_fa2676cadcd0fa1c3d664aafe99b6e61
#
_entry.id   fa2676cadcd0fa1c3d664aafe99b6e61
#
_cell.length_a   1.000
_cell.length_b   1.000
_cell.length_c   1.000
_cell.angle_alpha   90.00
_cell.angle_beta   90.00
_cell.angle_gamma   90.00
#
_symmetry.space_group_name_H-M   'P 1'
#
loop_
_entity.id
_entity.type
_entity.pdbx_description
1 polymer ?
#
loop_
_entity_poly.entity_id
_entity_poly.type
_entity_poly.pdbx_seq_one_letter_code
_entity_poly.pdbx_strand_id
1 'polypeptide(L)'
;MPIRGEVWWAFREDRSAMVILSTGAEGDLLAIYVVPPADQDITGVALELPIGGEEGLASGVVRVGLPAPGRIPCSWLVSLKKDDLIEQAGTLPEQKLAQLGEMLHLGGLER
;
A
#
# COMPACT_ATOMS: atom_id res chain seq x y z
N MET A 1 -5.19 -2.07 -17.69
CA MET A 1 -3.93 -2.31 -16.96
C MET A 1 -3.99 -1.56 -15.63
N PRO A 2 -3.76 -2.22 -14.50
CA PRO A 2 -3.64 -1.50 -13.24
C PRO A 2 -2.46 -0.55 -13.25
N ILE A 3 -2.66 0.62 -12.67
CA ILE A 3 -1.62 1.65 -12.61
C ILE A 3 -1.41 2.10 -11.16
N ARG A 4 -0.26 2.74 -10.91
CA ARG A 4 0.10 3.25 -9.60
C ARG A 4 -1.00 4.15 -9.05
N GLY A 5 -1.37 3.92 -7.81
CA GLY A 5 -2.39 4.68 -7.09
C GLY A 5 -3.78 4.09 -7.17
N GLU A 6 -4.01 3.11 -8.03
CA GLU A 6 -5.28 2.40 -8.03
C GLU A 6 -5.38 1.49 -6.82
N VAL A 7 -6.56 1.41 -6.24
CA VAL A 7 -6.85 0.56 -5.09
C VAL A 7 -7.69 -0.61 -5.60
N TRP A 8 -7.21 -1.82 -5.35
CA TRP A 8 -7.84 -3.04 -5.86
C TRP A 8 -8.13 -4.00 -4.72
N TRP A 9 -9.26 -4.70 -4.80
CA TRP A 9 -9.47 -5.93 -4.06
C TRP A 9 -8.72 -7.03 -4.78
N ALA A 10 -7.92 -7.78 -4.02
CA ALA A 10 -7.13 -8.87 -4.56
C ALA A 10 -7.19 -10.06 -3.62
N PHE A 11 -6.96 -11.25 -4.16
CA PHE A 11 -6.91 -12.49 -3.39
C PHE A 11 -5.49 -13.04 -3.43
N ARG A 12 -4.87 -13.14 -2.27
CA ARG A 12 -3.50 -13.69 -2.11
C ARG A 12 -3.50 -14.69 -0.98
N GLU A 13 -4.05 -14.99 -0.15
CA GLU A 13 -4.34 -15.96 0.88
C GLU A 13 -5.77 -15.71 1.35
N ASP A 14 -6.13 -14.45 1.40
CA ASP A 14 -7.49 -14.01 1.66
C ASP A 14 -7.78 -12.79 0.77
N ARG A 15 -9.00 -12.31 0.83
CA ARG A 15 -9.42 -11.12 0.09
C ARG A 15 -8.98 -9.88 0.86
N SER A 16 -8.13 -9.05 0.25
CA SER A 16 -7.60 -7.85 0.88
C SER A 16 -7.59 -6.69 -0.09
N ALA A 17 -7.70 -5.48 0.43
CA ALA A 17 -7.53 -4.26 -0.37
C ALA A 17 -6.04 -3.92 -0.45
N MET A 18 -5.61 -3.48 -1.61
CA MET A 18 -4.21 -3.17 -1.88
C MET A 18 -4.10 -1.97 -2.80
N VAL A 19 -3.05 -1.18 -2.61
CA VAL A 19 -2.72 -0.06 -3.50
C VAL A 19 -1.63 -0.50 -4.45
N ILE A 20 -1.85 -0.32 -5.75
CA ILE A 20 -0.87 -0.66 -6.77
C ILE A 20 0.27 0.36 -6.75
N LEU A 21 1.50 -0.11 -6.68
CA LEU A 21 2.70 0.74 -6.67
C LEU A 21 3.41 0.75 -8.02
N SER A 22 3.48 -0.40 -8.68
CA SER A 22 4.13 -0.48 -9.98
C SER A 22 3.68 -1.72 -10.75
N THR A 23 3.86 -1.68 -12.06
CA THR A 23 3.60 -2.80 -12.96
C THR A 23 4.91 -3.16 -13.65
N GLY A 24 5.34 -4.41 -13.51
CA GLY A 24 6.52 -4.92 -14.17
C GLY A 24 6.28 -5.29 -15.62
N ALA A 25 7.37 -5.51 -16.36
CA ALA A 25 7.32 -5.78 -17.81
C ALA A 25 6.57 -7.06 -18.16
N GLU A 26 6.53 -8.03 -17.25
CA GLU A 26 5.85 -9.31 -17.49
C GLU A 26 4.45 -9.36 -16.86
N GLY A 27 3.91 -8.19 -16.48
CA GLY A 27 2.58 -8.11 -15.87
C GLY A 27 2.55 -8.37 -14.38
N ASP A 28 3.70 -8.57 -13.76
CA ASP A 28 3.78 -8.67 -12.30
C ASP A 28 3.48 -7.31 -11.68
N LEU A 29 2.78 -7.33 -10.56
CA LEU A 29 2.38 -6.11 -9.87
C LEU A 29 3.04 -6.06 -8.51
N LEU A 30 3.52 -4.87 -8.13
CA LEU A 30 3.93 -4.60 -6.77
C LEU A 30 2.84 -3.76 -6.12
N ALA A 31 2.39 -4.20 -4.95
CA ALA A 31 1.31 -3.54 -4.23
C ALA A 31 1.62 -3.46 -2.74
N ILE A 32 0.86 -2.66 -2.03
CA ILE A 32 0.96 -2.54 -0.58
C ILE A 32 -0.43 -2.73 0.02
N TYR A 33 -0.50 -3.53 1.10
CA TYR A 33 -1.77 -3.82 1.77
C TYR A 33 -2.38 -2.57 2.42
N VAL A 34 -3.70 -2.50 2.37
CA VAL A 34 -4.47 -1.60 3.23
C VAL A 34 -4.83 -2.40 4.49
N VAL A 35 -4.42 -1.90 5.65
CA VAL A 35 -4.54 -2.61 6.93
C VAL A 35 -5.28 -1.74 7.94
N PRO A 36 -5.77 -2.33 9.06
CA PRO A 36 -6.37 -1.51 10.12
C PRO A 36 -5.34 -0.53 10.70
N PRO A 37 -5.78 0.66 11.17
CA PRO A 37 -4.88 1.59 11.83
C PRO A 37 -4.24 0.96 13.06
N ALA A 38 -3.01 1.40 13.36
CA ALA A 38 -2.33 0.94 14.56
C ALA A 38 -3.06 1.43 15.81
N ASP A 39 -3.15 0.59 16.83
CA ASP A 39 -3.77 0.92 18.11
C ASP A 39 -2.73 1.36 19.15
N GLN A 40 -1.48 1.53 18.73
CA GLN A 40 -0.35 1.93 19.54
C GLN A 40 0.31 3.16 18.96
N ASP A 41 1.11 3.86 19.76
CA ASP A 41 1.93 4.96 19.27
C ASP A 41 3.05 4.41 18.39
N ILE A 42 3.05 4.80 17.13
CA ILE A 42 4.04 4.36 16.14
C ILE A 42 5.01 5.47 15.76
N THR A 43 5.05 6.57 16.50
CA THR A 43 5.93 7.70 16.21
C THR A 43 7.38 7.22 16.13
N GLY A 44 8.06 7.54 15.01
CA GLY A 44 9.43 7.11 14.76
C GLY A 44 9.59 5.66 14.35
N VAL A 45 8.52 4.87 14.34
CA VAL A 45 8.56 3.44 13.97
C VAL A 45 7.97 3.20 12.60
N ALA A 46 6.87 3.86 12.29
CA ALA A 46 6.19 3.69 11.01
C ALA A 46 5.39 4.95 10.67
N LEU A 47 5.02 5.05 9.40
CA LEU A 47 4.12 6.08 8.88
C LEU A 47 2.84 5.42 8.41
N GLU A 48 1.71 6.12 8.57
CA GLU A 48 0.42 5.65 8.07
C GLU A 48 -0.24 6.71 7.21
N LEU A 49 -0.84 6.26 6.11
CA LEU A 49 -1.65 7.09 5.22
C LEU A 49 -3.08 6.57 5.27
N PRO A 50 -4.03 7.36 5.81
CA PRO A 50 -5.42 6.94 5.87
C PRO A 50 -6.02 6.78 4.48
N ILE A 51 -6.76 5.68 4.29
CA ILE A 51 -7.49 5.35 3.08
C ILE A 51 -8.95 5.12 3.48
N GLY A 52 -9.87 5.66 2.73
CA GLY A 52 -11.29 5.40 2.98
C GLY A 52 -12.17 6.54 2.51
N GLY A 53 -13.48 6.30 2.49
CA GLY A 53 -14.45 7.29 2.05
C GLY A 53 -14.29 7.66 0.58
N GLU A 54 -13.41 8.61 0.31
CA GLU A 54 -13.18 9.15 -1.03
C GLU A 54 -12.72 8.09 -2.03
N GLU A 55 -11.97 7.11 -1.57
CA GLU A 55 -11.41 6.05 -2.40
C GLU A 55 -12.35 4.85 -2.52
N GLY A 56 -13.53 4.91 -1.90
CA GLY A 56 -14.51 3.84 -1.95
C GLY A 56 -14.21 2.66 -1.05
N LEU A 57 -13.27 2.80 -0.13
CA LEU A 57 -12.91 1.76 0.82
C LEU A 57 -13.48 2.03 2.20
N ALA A 58 -13.67 0.96 2.96
CA ALA A 58 -13.85 1.06 4.40
C ALA A 58 -12.57 1.61 5.04
N SER A 59 -12.66 2.11 6.25
CA SER A 59 -11.52 2.71 6.94
C SER A 59 -10.34 1.76 7.02
N GLY A 60 -9.16 2.26 6.67
CA GLY A 60 -7.91 1.53 6.74
C GLY A 60 -6.74 2.47 6.51
N VAL A 61 -5.55 1.93 6.56
CA VAL A 61 -4.34 2.71 6.30
C VAL A 61 -3.35 1.92 5.46
N VAL A 62 -2.52 2.63 4.73
CA VAL A 62 -1.29 2.09 4.16
C VAL A 62 -0.18 2.42 5.17
N ARG A 63 0.55 1.39 5.61
CA ARG A 63 1.60 1.56 6.62
C ARG A 63 2.97 1.26 6.03
N VAL A 64 3.93 2.15 6.29
CA VAL A 64 5.32 1.99 5.86
C VAL A 64 6.21 2.05 7.10
N GLY A 65 6.97 0.97 7.34
CA GLY A 65 7.93 0.95 8.44
C GLY A 65 9.13 1.84 8.16
N LEU A 66 9.61 2.52 9.19
CA LEU A 66 10.80 3.37 9.08
C LEU A 66 12.06 2.55 9.38
N PRO A 67 13.13 2.72 8.58
CA PRO A 67 14.38 2.01 8.85
C PRO A 67 14.98 2.44 10.19
N ALA A 68 15.56 1.48 10.92
CA ALA A 68 16.30 1.78 12.14
C ALA A 68 17.31 0.65 12.40
N PRO A 69 18.49 0.99 12.98
CA PRO A 69 19.47 -0.02 13.34
C PRO A 69 18.88 -1.07 14.28
N GLY A 70 19.20 -2.33 14.04
CA GLY A 70 18.76 -3.42 14.92
C GLY A 70 17.32 -3.83 14.76
N ARG A 71 16.55 -3.21 13.85
CA ARG A 71 15.17 -3.60 13.54
C ARG A 71 15.10 -4.29 12.19
N ILE A 72 14.30 -5.35 12.14
CA ILE A 72 13.95 -5.99 10.87
C ILE A 72 12.78 -5.18 10.29
N PRO A 73 12.91 -4.62 9.08
CA PRO A 73 11.81 -3.87 8.49
C PRO A 73 10.58 -4.76 8.34
N CYS A 74 9.45 -4.31 8.84
CA CYS A 74 8.18 -4.98 8.61
C CYS A 74 7.57 -4.38 7.36
N SER A 75 7.43 -5.21 6.33
CA SER A 75 6.92 -4.75 5.03
C SER A 75 5.53 -5.29 4.79
N TRP A 76 4.63 -4.42 4.36
CA TRP A 76 3.30 -4.79 3.89
C TRP A 76 3.24 -4.85 2.36
N LEU A 77 4.41 -4.90 1.72
CA LEU A 77 4.51 -5.05 0.27
C LEU A 77 4.15 -6.48 -0.14
N VAL A 78 3.55 -6.59 -1.30
CA VAL A 78 3.17 -7.87 -1.87
C VAL A 78 3.36 -7.86 -3.37
N SER A 79 3.85 -8.97 -3.92
CA SER A 79 3.90 -9.19 -5.37
C SER A 79 2.65 -9.94 -5.78
N LEU A 80 1.97 -9.41 -6.79
CA LEU A 80 0.73 -9.97 -7.30
C LEU A 80 0.86 -10.27 -8.79
N LYS A 81 0.01 -11.17 -9.26
CA LYS A 81 -0.23 -11.35 -10.67
C LYS A 81 -1.58 -10.76 -11.02
N LYS A 82 -1.75 -10.42 -12.29
CA LYS A 82 -3.00 -9.85 -12.77
C LYS A 82 -4.20 -10.72 -12.40
N ASP A 83 -4.03 -12.04 -12.43
CA ASP A 83 -5.11 -12.98 -12.10
C ASP A 83 -5.51 -12.96 -10.62
N ASP A 84 -4.68 -12.39 -9.76
CA ASP A 84 -5.00 -12.23 -8.33
C ASP A 84 -5.98 -11.10 -8.08
N LEU A 85 -6.16 -10.19 -9.04
CA LEU A 85 -7.04 -9.03 -8.90
C LEU A 85 -8.51 -9.45 -9.05
N ILE A 86 -9.36 -8.93 -8.16
CA ILE A 86 -10.80 -9.21 -8.17
C ILE A 86 -11.56 -8.06 -8.82
N GLU A 87 -11.46 -6.87 -8.23
CA GLU A 87 -12.14 -5.67 -8.73
C GLU A 87 -11.44 -4.43 -8.23
N GLN A 88 -11.54 -3.36 -9.01
CA GLN A 88 -11.01 -2.07 -8.59
C GLN A 88 -11.96 -1.44 -7.57
N ALA A 89 -11.38 -1.02 -6.43
CA ALA A 89 -12.14 -0.36 -5.38
C ALA A 89 -12.12 1.16 -5.52
N GLY A 90 -11.10 1.71 -6.17
CA GLY A 90 -11.00 3.16 -6.35
C GLY A 90 -9.62 3.57 -6.82
N THR A 91 -9.37 4.87 -6.72
CA THR A 91 -8.07 5.46 -7.10
C THR A 91 -7.73 6.52 -6.07
N LEU A 92 -6.48 6.54 -5.61
CA LEU A 92 -6.02 7.56 -4.68
C LEU A 92 -6.05 8.94 -5.33
N PRO A 93 -6.56 9.97 -4.61
CA PRO A 93 -6.39 11.34 -5.08
C PRO A 93 -4.92 11.69 -5.23
N GLU A 94 -4.62 12.61 -6.12
CA GLU A 94 -3.25 13.02 -6.42
C GLU A 94 -2.47 13.40 -5.16
N GLN A 95 -3.10 14.10 -4.23
CA GLN A 95 -2.49 14.51 -2.98
C GLN A 95 -2.05 13.32 -2.13
N LYS A 96 -2.91 12.30 -2.01
CA LYS A 96 -2.57 11.08 -1.26
C LYS A 96 -1.51 10.26 -1.98
N LEU A 97 -1.55 10.25 -3.31
CA LEU A 97 -0.53 9.54 -4.09
C LEU A 97 0.85 10.17 -3.87
N ALA A 98 0.94 11.50 -3.81
CA ALA A 98 2.18 12.19 -3.50
C ALA A 98 2.67 11.87 -2.08
N GLN A 99 1.77 11.83 -1.12
CA GLN A 99 2.11 11.45 0.27
C GLN A 99 2.60 10.01 0.34
N LEU A 100 1.97 9.11 -0.40
CA LEU A 100 2.41 7.71 -0.47
C LEU A 100 3.83 7.61 -1.01
N GLY A 101 4.14 8.34 -2.09
CA GLY A 101 5.48 8.34 -2.67
C GLY A 101 6.53 8.82 -1.68
N GLU A 102 6.23 9.85 -0.90
CA GLU A 102 7.12 10.35 0.13
C GLU A 102 7.33 9.31 1.24
N MET A 103 6.26 8.65 1.68
CA MET A 103 6.35 7.60 2.69
C MET A 103 7.23 6.44 2.22
N LEU A 104 7.06 6.02 0.97
CA LEU A 104 7.87 4.94 0.41
C LEU A 104 9.35 5.32 0.32
N HIS A 105 9.63 6.57 -0.01
CA HIS A 105 10.99 7.10 -0.01
C HIS A 105 11.59 7.09 1.41
N LEU A 106 10.86 7.60 2.39
CA LEU A 106 11.32 7.65 3.78
C LEU A 106 11.49 6.25 4.36
N GLY A 107 10.69 5.29 3.92
CA GLY A 107 10.82 3.89 4.34
C GLY A 107 11.93 3.11 3.63
N GLY A 108 12.62 3.75 2.67
CA GLY A 108 13.66 3.08 1.90
C GLY A 108 13.12 2.11 0.85
N LEU A 109 11.84 2.16 0.54
CA LEU A 109 11.19 1.25 -0.41
C LEU A 109 11.23 1.80 -1.84
N GLU A 110 11.34 3.11 -2.01
CA GLU A 110 11.53 3.79 -3.30
C GLU A 110 12.53 4.91 -3.14
N ARG A 111 13.23 5.21 -4.22
CA ARG A 111 14.22 6.28 -4.27
C ARG A 111 13.65 7.53 -4.92
#